data_a2b947417d15f343008abf0a92b9b1a8
#
_entry.id   a2b947417d15f343008abf0a92b9b1a8
#
_cell.length_a   1.000
_cell.length_b   1.000
_cell.length_c   1.000
_cell.angle_alpha   90.00
_cell.angle_beta   90.00
_cell.angle_gamma   90.00
#
_symmetry.space_group_name_H-M   'P 1'
#
loop_
_entity.id
_entity.type
_entity.pdbx_description
1 polymer ?
#
loop_
_entity_poly.entity_id
_entity_poly.type
_entity_poly.pdbx_seq_one_letter_code
_entity_poly.pdbx_strand_id
1 'polypeptide(L)'
;FNAYCSICIDDFADRYAAWYDPDFLAEVKSRIGATDKLNYINLKAKKKEYPLYLIIDEYDNFTNVVLNEQGEDVYHALTHASGFYRDAFKLYKGMFDRILMMGVSPVTLDDLTSGFNIGWNISTKQQFNTMLGFSETDVREMFLYYKECGRLKGDIDGMIAEMKPWYDNYCFSEESLDCDPKTVSYTHLTL
;
A
#
# COMPACT_ATOMS: atom_id res chain seq x y z
N PHE A 1 0.22 15.12 -9.72
CA PHE A 1 -0.26 14.47 -8.49
C PHE A 1 -1.71 14.86 -8.19
N ASN A 2 -2.03 16.14 -7.94
CA ASN A 2 -3.40 16.57 -7.57
C ASN A 2 -4.47 16.18 -8.60
N ALA A 3 -4.19 16.31 -9.91
CA ALA A 3 -5.11 15.89 -10.97
C ALA A 3 -5.36 14.37 -10.95
N TYR A 4 -4.32 13.57 -10.76
CA TYR A 4 -4.44 12.11 -10.66
C TYR A 4 -5.26 11.70 -9.44
N CYS A 5 -4.96 12.26 -8.27
CA CYS A 5 -5.75 12.00 -7.06
C CYS A 5 -7.21 12.40 -7.24
N SER A 6 -7.48 13.52 -7.95
CA SER A 6 -8.86 13.96 -8.23
C SER A 6 -9.62 12.94 -9.07
N ILE A 7 -8.98 12.30 -10.05
CA ILE A 7 -9.57 11.24 -10.86
C ILE A 7 -9.89 10.02 -10.00
N CYS A 8 -8.94 9.55 -9.19
CA CYS A 8 -9.17 8.42 -8.29
C CYS A 8 -10.33 8.67 -7.30
N ILE A 9 -10.46 9.92 -6.82
CA ILE A 9 -11.56 10.31 -5.93
C ILE A 9 -12.89 10.33 -6.67
N ASP A 10 -12.92 10.78 -7.92
CA ASP A 10 -14.12 10.73 -8.75
C ASP A 10 -14.55 9.29 -9.03
N ASP A 11 -13.62 8.39 -9.32
CA ASP A 11 -13.89 6.95 -9.49
C ASP A 11 -14.45 6.32 -8.21
N PHE A 12 -13.89 6.70 -7.05
CA PHE A 12 -14.43 6.28 -5.76
C PHE A 12 -15.87 6.77 -5.58
N ALA A 13 -16.12 8.05 -5.86
CA ALA A 13 -17.45 8.63 -5.71
C ALA A 13 -18.47 7.98 -6.65
N ASP A 14 -18.10 7.69 -7.90
CA ASP A 14 -18.96 6.96 -8.85
C ASP A 14 -19.29 5.56 -8.33
N ARG A 15 -18.30 4.83 -7.83
CA ARG A 15 -18.46 3.46 -7.34
C ARG A 15 -19.36 3.36 -6.12
N TYR A 16 -19.26 4.31 -5.21
CA TYR A 16 -19.95 4.29 -3.92
C TYR A 16 -21.14 5.26 -3.84
N ALA A 17 -21.52 5.91 -4.92
CA ALA A 17 -22.63 6.89 -4.94
C ALA A 17 -23.93 6.37 -4.32
N ALA A 18 -24.27 5.10 -4.56
CA ALA A 18 -25.51 4.48 -4.06
C ALA A 18 -25.58 4.36 -2.51
N TRP A 19 -24.42 4.49 -1.81
CA TRP A 19 -24.34 4.43 -0.35
C TRP A 19 -24.53 5.80 0.32
N TYR A 20 -24.53 6.86 -0.48
CA TYR A 20 -24.64 8.25 -0.03
C TYR A 20 -25.96 8.87 -0.47
N ASP A 21 -26.10 10.16 -0.20
CA ASP A 21 -27.29 10.92 -0.58
C ASP A 21 -27.34 11.11 -2.12
N PRO A 22 -28.51 11.29 -2.76
CA PRO A 22 -28.62 11.36 -4.23
C PRO A 22 -27.79 12.45 -4.90
N ASP A 23 -27.47 13.53 -4.19
CA ASP A 23 -26.65 14.65 -4.66
C ASP A 23 -25.15 14.44 -4.49
N PHE A 24 -24.73 13.39 -3.77
CA PHE A 24 -23.34 13.14 -3.38
C PHE A 24 -22.37 13.19 -4.56
N LEU A 25 -22.68 12.45 -5.61
CA LEU A 25 -21.80 12.36 -6.78
C LEU A 25 -21.64 13.69 -7.50
N ALA A 26 -22.74 14.40 -7.73
CA ALA A 26 -22.74 15.71 -8.37
C ALA A 26 -21.95 16.72 -7.53
N GLU A 27 -22.12 16.68 -6.23
CA GLU A 27 -21.43 17.53 -5.27
C GLU A 27 -19.91 17.23 -5.22
N VAL A 28 -19.49 15.98 -5.29
CA VAL A 28 -18.04 15.63 -5.38
C VAL A 28 -17.45 16.15 -6.68
N LYS A 29 -18.13 15.91 -7.81
CA LYS A 29 -17.62 16.32 -9.15
C LYS A 29 -17.62 17.84 -9.35
N SER A 30 -18.44 18.59 -8.65
CA SER A 30 -18.45 20.05 -8.70
C SER A 30 -17.24 20.71 -8.00
N ARG A 31 -16.54 19.97 -7.13
CA ARG A 31 -15.41 20.50 -6.35
C ARG A 31 -14.13 20.54 -7.14
N ILE A 32 -13.28 21.52 -6.85
CA ILE A 32 -12.02 21.72 -7.52
C ILE A 32 -10.89 21.16 -6.66
N GLY A 33 -10.18 20.16 -7.22
CA GLY A 33 -9.01 19.56 -6.60
C GLY A 33 -9.30 18.46 -5.59
N ALA A 34 -8.32 17.59 -5.40
CA ALA A 34 -8.41 16.38 -4.59
C ALA A 34 -8.75 16.66 -3.13
N THR A 35 -8.15 17.69 -2.56
CA THR A 35 -8.35 18.05 -1.14
C THR A 35 -9.79 18.42 -0.82
N ASP A 36 -10.42 19.26 -1.65
CA ASP A 36 -11.80 19.69 -1.41
C ASP A 36 -12.79 18.53 -1.60
N LYS A 37 -12.57 17.71 -2.61
CA LYS A 37 -13.34 16.48 -2.83
C LYS A 37 -13.24 15.51 -1.64
N LEU A 38 -12.03 15.24 -1.16
CA LEU A 38 -11.80 14.37 0.00
C LEU A 38 -12.44 14.91 1.28
N ASN A 39 -12.34 16.20 1.55
CA ASN A 39 -12.98 16.84 2.68
C ASN A 39 -14.49 16.62 2.68
N TYR A 40 -15.10 16.78 1.51
CA TYR A 40 -16.54 16.57 1.37
C TYR A 40 -16.94 15.10 1.59
N ILE A 41 -16.21 14.17 0.98
CA ILE A 41 -16.43 12.73 1.14
C ILE A 41 -16.30 12.35 2.62
N ASN A 42 -15.25 12.81 3.30
CA ASN A 42 -15.02 12.56 4.71
C ASN A 42 -16.17 13.10 5.58
N LEU A 43 -16.65 14.31 5.30
CA LEU A 43 -17.80 14.88 6.00
C LEU A 43 -19.05 14.00 5.82
N LYS A 44 -19.32 13.53 4.61
CA LYS A 44 -20.49 12.69 4.31
C LYS A 44 -20.33 11.28 4.91
N ALA A 45 -19.16 10.70 4.84
CA ALA A 45 -18.84 9.40 5.44
C ALA A 45 -19.04 9.44 6.97
N LYS A 46 -18.51 10.46 7.65
CA LYS A 46 -18.70 10.64 9.10
C LYS A 46 -20.17 10.77 9.49
N LYS A 47 -20.98 11.46 8.70
CA LYS A 47 -22.43 11.57 8.97
C LYS A 47 -23.18 10.24 8.84
N LYS A 48 -22.63 9.33 8.03
CA LYS A 48 -23.19 7.98 7.81
C LYS A 48 -22.50 6.92 8.69
N GLU A 49 -21.55 7.32 9.52
CA GLU A 49 -20.70 6.41 10.33
C GLU A 49 -19.95 5.37 9.48
N TYR A 50 -19.57 5.75 8.24
CA TYR A 50 -18.76 4.90 7.37
C TYR A 50 -17.28 5.15 7.63
N PRO A 51 -16.50 4.13 8.05
CA PRO A 51 -15.06 4.26 8.17
C PRO A 51 -14.42 4.38 6.78
N LEU A 52 -13.50 5.33 6.63
CA LEU A 52 -12.71 5.50 5.42
C LEU A 52 -11.30 4.94 5.64
N TYR A 53 -10.87 4.07 4.73
CA TYR A 53 -9.51 3.52 4.71
C TYR A 53 -8.77 4.02 3.47
N LEU A 54 -7.50 4.38 3.66
CA LEU A 54 -6.60 4.78 2.58
C LEU A 54 -5.51 3.71 2.44
N ILE A 55 -5.36 3.19 1.24
CA ILE A 55 -4.26 2.29 0.87
C ILE A 55 -3.41 3.02 -0.14
N ILE A 56 -2.12 3.20 0.16
CA ILE A 56 -1.14 3.83 -0.72
C ILE A 56 -0.10 2.77 -1.08
N ASP A 57 -0.09 2.38 -2.33
CA ASP A 57 0.95 1.54 -2.90
C ASP A 57 2.03 2.40 -3.54
N GLU A 58 3.29 1.94 -3.44
CA GLU A 58 4.46 2.66 -3.96
C GLU A 58 4.53 4.13 -3.48
N TYR A 59 4.30 4.36 -2.18
CA TYR A 59 4.29 5.73 -1.62
C TYR A 59 5.58 6.51 -1.88
N ASP A 60 6.69 5.83 -2.08
CA ASP A 60 8.02 6.38 -2.32
C ASP A 60 8.36 6.54 -3.81
N ASN A 61 7.59 5.96 -4.72
CA ASN A 61 7.89 5.99 -6.16
C ASN A 61 7.98 7.43 -6.70
N PHE A 62 7.02 8.28 -6.36
CA PHE A 62 7.03 9.67 -6.79
C PHE A 62 8.28 10.43 -6.32
N THR A 63 8.66 10.26 -5.07
CA THR A 63 9.82 10.93 -4.48
C THR A 63 11.14 10.37 -5.03
N ASN A 64 11.20 9.06 -5.29
CA ASN A 64 12.36 8.42 -5.92
C ASN A 64 12.55 8.90 -7.37
N VAL A 65 11.47 9.06 -8.15
CA VAL A 65 11.54 9.63 -9.50
C VAL A 65 12.04 11.07 -9.46
N VAL A 66 11.53 11.89 -8.54
CA VAL A 66 11.99 13.28 -8.39
C VAL A 66 13.45 13.34 -7.99
N LEU A 67 13.89 12.51 -7.05
CA LEU A 67 15.30 12.47 -6.62
C LEU A 67 16.22 12.10 -7.79
N ASN A 68 15.84 11.11 -8.58
CA ASN A 68 16.64 10.64 -9.71
C ASN A 68 16.67 11.60 -10.90
N GLU A 69 15.54 12.26 -11.22
CA GLU A 69 15.41 13.09 -12.41
C GLU A 69 15.68 14.57 -12.16
N GLN A 70 15.38 15.09 -10.98
CA GLN A 70 15.41 16.51 -10.67
C GLN A 70 16.42 16.88 -9.58
N GLY A 71 16.99 15.88 -8.91
CA GLY A 71 18.03 16.05 -7.92
C GLY A 71 17.54 16.31 -6.50
N GLU A 72 18.51 16.35 -5.59
CA GLU A 72 18.30 16.38 -4.14
C GLU A 72 17.59 17.67 -3.66
N ASP A 73 17.90 18.81 -4.26
CA ASP A 73 17.29 20.09 -3.86
C ASP A 73 15.78 20.10 -4.07
N VAL A 74 15.30 19.54 -5.20
CA VAL A 74 13.88 19.46 -5.51
C VAL A 74 13.19 18.43 -4.62
N TYR A 75 13.86 17.30 -4.37
CA TYR A 75 13.40 16.28 -3.42
C TYR A 75 13.19 16.89 -2.03
N HIS A 76 14.19 17.60 -1.51
CA HIS A 76 14.08 18.27 -0.21
C HIS A 76 12.98 19.32 -0.16
N ALA A 77 12.78 20.09 -1.23
CA ALA A 77 11.69 21.06 -1.28
C ALA A 77 10.29 20.42 -1.20
N LEU A 78 10.14 19.19 -1.67
CA LEU A 78 8.87 18.44 -1.62
C LEU A 78 8.63 17.75 -0.29
N THR A 79 9.69 17.22 0.33
CA THR A 79 9.60 16.36 1.53
C THR A 79 9.77 17.13 2.83
N HIS A 80 10.45 18.29 2.82
CA HIS A 80 10.72 19.10 4.01
C HIS A 80 9.50 19.88 4.53
N ALA A 81 9.68 20.59 5.65
CA ALA A 81 8.65 21.09 6.57
C ALA A 81 7.46 21.87 5.95
N SER A 82 7.59 22.40 4.75
CA SER A 82 6.54 23.11 3.99
C SER A 82 6.25 22.48 2.62
N GLY A 83 6.73 21.23 2.39
CA GLY A 83 6.56 20.57 1.11
C GLY A 83 5.15 20.06 0.91
N PHE A 84 4.65 20.19 -0.31
CA PHE A 84 3.31 19.75 -0.72
C PHE A 84 3.02 18.27 -0.37
N TYR A 85 4.02 17.41 -0.54
CA TYR A 85 3.87 15.97 -0.28
C TYR A 85 3.62 15.70 1.21
N ARG A 86 4.39 16.35 2.08
CA ARG A 86 4.22 16.27 3.53
C ARG A 86 2.86 16.81 3.99
N ASP A 87 2.42 17.92 3.41
CA ASP A 87 1.13 18.53 3.78
C ASP A 87 -0.05 17.64 3.36
N ALA A 88 0.06 16.93 2.22
CA ALA A 88 -0.92 15.94 1.82
C ALA A 88 -1.05 14.79 2.83
N PHE A 89 0.06 14.24 3.32
CA PHE A 89 0.03 13.17 4.33
C PHE A 89 -0.52 13.65 5.68
N LYS A 90 -0.19 14.87 6.11
CA LYS A 90 -0.79 15.46 7.31
C LYS A 90 -2.31 15.58 7.21
N LEU A 91 -2.78 15.97 6.03
CA LEU A 91 -4.20 16.06 5.75
C LEU A 91 -4.88 14.68 5.83
N TYR A 92 -4.28 13.65 5.21
CA TYR A 92 -4.81 12.30 5.21
C TYR A 92 -4.97 11.72 6.62
N LYS A 93 -4.05 12.01 7.54
CA LYS A 93 -4.14 11.57 8.94
C LYS A 93 -5.44 12.01 9.63
N GLY A 94 -5.94 13.19 9.32
CA GLY A 94 -7.19 13.71 9.90
C GLY A 94 -8.46 13.21 9.20
N MET A 95 -8.33 12.59 8.04
CA MET A 95 -9.46 12.20 7.19
C MET A 95 -9.80 10.72 7.26
N PHE A 96 -8.81 9.85 7.37
CA PHE A 96 -8.98 8.41 7.27
C PHE A 96 -8.88 7.74 8.63
N ASP A 97 -9.72 6.72 8.86
CA ASP A 97 -9.73 5.92 10.08
C ASP A 97 -8.52 4.98 10.15
N ARG A 98 -8.06 4.52 9.00
CA ARG A 98 -6.86 3.70 8.83
C ARG A 98 -6.13 4.09 7.56
N ILE A 99 -4.80 4.06 7.63
CA ILE A 99 -3.92 4.26 6.47
C ILE A 99 -2.95 3.09 6.43
N LEU A 100 -2.89 2.40 5.29
CA LEU A 100 -1.86 1.41 4.98
C LEU A 100 -0.99 1.98 3.88
N MET A 101 0.32 1.98 4.10
CA MET A 101 1.30 2.46 3.13
C MET A 101 2.28 1.33 2.81
N MET A 102 2.51 1.11 1.53
CA MET A 102 3.46 0.11 1.03
C MET A 102 4.46 0.81 0.10
N GLY A 103 5.72 0.42 0.17
CA GLY A 103 6.78 1.00 -0.66
C GLY A 103 8.13 0.31 -0.41
N VAL A 104 9.12 0.70 -1.19
CA VAL A 104 10.46 0.08 -1.22
C VAL A 104 11.39 0.70 -0.19
N SER A 105 11.33 2.03 -0.02
CA SER A 105 12.31 2.77 0.78
C SER A 105 11.69 3.37 2.05
N PRO A 106 12.10 2.94 3.25
CA PRO A 106 11.68 3.58 4.49
C PRO A 106 12.27 5.00 4.65
N VAL A 107 13.34 5.34 3.94
CA VAL A 107 14.02 6.65 4.05
C VAL A 107 13.08 7.80 3.74
N THR A 108 12.24 7.63 2.73
CA THR A 108 11.22 8.64 2.38
C THR A 108 10.20 8.86 3.49
N LEU A 109 9.88 7.80 4.25
CA LEU A 109 9.00 7.92 5.42
C LEU A 109 9.65 8.72 6.55
N ASP A 110 10.92 8.52 6.81
CA ASP A 110 11.65 9.24 7.86
C ASP A 110 11.74 10.73 7.53
N ASP A 111 12.01 11.10 6.30
CA ASP A 111 12.01 12.49 5.83
C ASP A 111 10.61 13.12 5.89
N LEU A 112 9.59 12.36 5.52
CA LEU A 112 8.19 12.78 5.62
C LEU A 112 7.71 12.83 7.07
N THR A 113 8.27 11.96 7.93
CA THR A 113 7.82 11.78 9.32
C THR A 113 8.67 12.52 10.35
N SER A 114 9.73 13.24 9.97
CA SER A 114 10.47 14.08 10.93
C SER A 114 9.53 15.12 11.56
N GLY A 115 8.97 14.77 12.71
CA GLY A 115 7.86 15.47 13.39
C GLY A 115 6.45 14.90 13.09
N PHE A 116 6.35 13.72 12.45
CA PHE A 116 5.12 13.08 12.02
C PHE A 116 5.05 11.67 12.62
N ASN A 117 4.76 11.58 13.88
CA ASN A 117 4.60 10.31 14.61
C ASN A 117 3.32 9.56 14.17
N ILE A 118 3.21 9.18 12.87
CA ILE A 118 1.96 8.71 12.27
C ILE A 118 2.01 7.24 11.91
N GLY A 119 3.13 6.78 11.39
CA GLY A 119 3.28 5.43 10.88
C GLY A 119 3.85 4.49 11.94
N TRP A 120 3.23 3.34 12.09
CA TRP A 120 3.86 2.22 12.76
C TRP A 120 4.47 1.34 11.67
N ASN A 121 5.82 1.26 11.63
CA ASN A 121 6.48 0.34 10.72
C ASN A 121 6.20 -1.10 11.15
N ILE A 122 5.49 -1.82 10.31
CA ILE A 122 5.08 -3.21 10.54
C ILE A 122 5.91 -4.20 9.73
N SER A 123 6.83 -3.73 8.88
CA SER A 123 7.55 -4.55 7.90
C SER A 123 8.33 -5.70 8.53
N THR A 124 8.91 -5.46 9.72
CA THR A 124 9.75 -6.44 10.41
C THR A 124 9.12 -7.01 11.69
N LYS A 125 7.84 -6.70 11.94
CA LYS A 125 7.15 -7.15 13.13
C LYS A 125 6.69 -8.60 12.99
N GLN A 126 7.01 -9.45 13.98
CA GLN A 126 6.73 -10.87 13.98
C GLN A 126 5.26 -11.20 13.68
N GLN A 127 4.33 -10.43 14.20
CA GLN A 127 2.89 -10.62 13.98
C GLN A 127 2.44 -10.43 12.53
N PHE A 128 3.26 -9.75 11.71
CA PHE A 128 3.00 -9.53 10.28
C PHE A 128 3.90 -10.36 9.38
N ASN A 129 4.78 -11.20 9.97
CA ASN A 129 5.74 -12.01 9.23
C ASN A 129 5.08 -12.93 8.17
N THR A 130 3.83 -13.33 8.36
CA THR A 130 3.08 -14.17 7.43
C THR A 130 2.09 -13.40 6.53
N MET A 131 2.08 -12.08 6.63
CA MET A 131 1.14 -11.25 5.87
C MET A 131 1.45 -11.23 4.37
N LEU A 132 2.72 -11.35 4.01
CA LEU A 132 3.21 -11.29 2.63
C LEU A 132 4.02 -12.55 2.29
N GLY A 133 4.04 -12.87 0.99
CA GLY A 133 4.70 -14.07 0.47
C GLY A 133 3.86 -15.34 0.64
N PHE A 134 4.39 -16.44 0.16
CA PHE A 134 3.77 -17.77 0.24
C PHE A 134 4.61 -18.67 1.13
N SER A 135 3.99 -19.32 2.10
CA SER A 135 4.63 -20.40 2.83
C SER A 135 4.76 -21.65 1.92
N GLU A 136 5.60 -22.61 2.31
CA GLU A 136 5.65 -23.91 1.60
C GLU A 136 4.28 -24.57 1.57
N THR A 137 3.48 -24.41 2.62
CA THR A 137 2.11 -24.95 2.69
C THR A 137 1.22 -24.29 1.63
N ASP A 138 1.27 -22.98 1.49
CA ASP A 138 0.47 -22.26 0.47
C ASP A 138 0.85 -22.71 -0.94
N VAL A 139 2.15 -22.84 -1.23
CA VAL A 139 2.65 -23.31 -2.52
C VAL A 139 2.21 -24.73 -2.79
N ARG A 140 2.24 -25.61 -1.77
CA ARG A 140 1.81 -27.00 -1.86
C ARG A 140 0.31 -27.09 -2.16
N GLU A 141 -0.51 -26.33 -1.46
CA GLU A 141 -1.97 -26.27 -1.69
C GLU A 141 -2.28 -25.75 -3.10
N MET A 142 -1.58 -24.73 -3.55
CA MET A 142 -1.71 -24.22 -4.91
C MET A 142 -1.35 -25.29 -5.96
N PHE A 143 -0.26 -26.04 -5.78
CA PHE A 143 0.14 -27.11 -6.68
C PHE A 143 -0.85 -28.27 -6.69
N LEU A 144 -1.39 -28.66 -5.53
CA LEU A 144 -2.45 -29.65 -5.42
C LEU A 144 -3.67 -29.23 -6.22
N TYR A 145 -4.12 -27.99 -6.04
CA TYR A 145 -5.26 -27.45 -6.81
C TYR A 145 -5.02 -27.49 -8.32
N TYR A 146 -3.85 -27.06 -8.80
CA TYR A 146 -3.55 -27.13 -10.25
C TYR A 146 -3.42 -28.56 -10.76
N LYS A 147 -2.97 -29.50 -9.94
CA LYS A 147 -2.92 -30.93 -10.28
C LYS A 147 -4.33 -31.52 -10.41
N GLU A 148 -5.21 -31.21 -9.48
CA GLU A 148 -6.64 -31.61 -9.53
C GLU A 148 -7.35 -31.03 -10.77
N CYS A 149 -7.04 -29.79 -11.13
CA CYS A 149 -7.54 -29.17 -12.36
C CYS A 149 -6.91 -29.72 -13.65
N GLY A 150 -6.00 -30.69 -13.57
CA GLY A 150 -5.30 -31.26 -14.73
C GLY A 150 -4.30 -30.31 -15.40
N ARG A 151 -3.98 -29.17 -14.78
CA ARG A 151 -3.05 -28.15 -15.30
C ARG A 151 -1.60 -28.37 -14.88
N LEU A 152 -1.36 -29.17 -13.87
CA LEU A 152 -0.03 -29.53 -13.37
C LEU A 152 0.13 -31.04 -13.43
N LYS A 153 1.30 -31.49 -13.91
CA LYS A 153 1.68 -32.91 -13.97
C LYS A 153 3.03 -33.07 -13.27
N GLY A 154 3.17 -34.13 -12.47
CA GLY A 154 4.44 -34.45 -11.84
C GLY A 154 4.32 -34.60 -10.32
N ASP A 155 5.48 -34.72 -9.68
CA ASP A 155 5.63 -34.85 -8.25
C ASP A 155 5.77 -33.46 -7.60
N ILE A 156 4.86 -33.15 -6.67
CA ILE A 156 4.80 -31.83 -6.00
C ILE A 156 6.02 -31.64 -5.11
N ASP A 157 6.48 -32.68 -4.40
CA ASP A 157 7.64 -32.58 -3.52
C ASP A 157 8.91 -32.31 -4.31
N GLY A 158 9.06 -32.96 -5.47
CA GLY A 158 10.17 -32.68 -6.38
C GLY A 158 10.16 -31.23 -6.91
N MET A 159 8.98 -30.72 -7.30
CA MET A 159 8.84 -29.34 -7.76
C MET A 159 9.18 -28.32 -6.69
N ILE A 160 8.70 -28.53 -5.46
CA ILE A 160 9.01 -27.65 -4.33
C ILE A 160 10.51 -27.70 -4.01
N ALA A 161 11.12 -28.87 -4.02
CA ALA A 161 12.57 -29.03 -3.80
C ALA A 161 13.41 -28.32 -4.87
N GLU A 162 12.95 -28.33 -6.14
CA GLU A 162 13.61 -27.62 -7.24
C GLU A 162 13.45 -26.09 -7.10
N MET A 163 12.31 -25.62 -6.61
CA MET A 163 12.04 -24.19 -6.43
C MET A 163 12.80 -23.59 -5.24
N LYS A 164 13.00 -24.33 -4.16
CA LYS A 164 13.61 -23.85 -2.92
C LYS A 164 14.91 -23.04 -3.11
N PRO A 165 15.91 -23.48 -3.89
CA PRO A 165 17.14 -22.72 -4.05
C PRO A 165 16.95 -21.33 -4.68
N TRP A 166 15.82 -21.09 -5.34
CA TRP A 166 15.56 -19.86 -6.08
C TRP A 166 14.63 -18.90 -5.33
N TYR A 167 13.73 -19.43 -4.49
CA TYR A 167 12.63 -18.68 -3.92
C TYR A 167 12.53 -18.79 -2.40
N ASP A 168 13.48 -19.47 -1.75
CA ASP A 168 13.44 -19.71 -0.33
C ASP A 168 14.30 -18.74 0.48
N ASN A 169 14.08 -18.71 1.80
CA ASN A 169 14.88 -18.01 2.82
C ASN A 169 14.59 -16.52 3.02
N TYR A 170 13.38 -16.04 2.76
CA TYR A 170 12.97 -14.72 3.17
C TYR A 170 12.32 -14.75 4.56
N CYS A 171 12.88 -14.01 5.49
CA CYS A 171 12.33 -13.79 6.81
C CYS A 171 12.04 -12.29 6.98
N PHE A 172 10.81 -11.97 7.32
CA PHE A 172 10.38 -10.59 7.53
C PHE A 172 10.35 -10.20 9.02
N SER A 173 10.83 -11.05 9.93
CA SER A 173 10.86 -10.76 11.36
C SER A 173 12.28 -10.66 11.88
N GLU A 174 12.59 -9.56 12.59
CA GLU A 174 13.85 -9.38 13.30
C GLU A 174 13.94 -10.23 14.57
N GLU A 175 12.81 -10.64 15.12
CA GLU A 175 12.72 -11.35 16.41
C GLU A 175 12.69 -12.87 16.26
N SER A 176 12.54 -13.37 15.04
CA SER A 176 12.42 -14.81 14.77
C SER A 176 13.77 -15.39 14.38
N LEU A 177 14.34 -16.19 15.28
CA LEU A 177 15.50 -17.06 14.98
C LEU A 177 15.12 -18.28 14.14
N ASP A 178 13.82 -18.65 14.15
CA ASP A 178 13.22 -19.76 13.41
C ASP A 178 12.18 -19.21 12.43
N CYS A 179 12.64 -18.55 11.38
CA CYS A 179 11.77 -18.22 10.27
C CYS A 179 11.55 -19.47 9.42
N ASP A 180 10.31 -19.91 9.30
CA ASP A 180 9.95 -20.82 8.21
C ASP A 180 10.33 -20.13 6.90
N PRO A 181 11.16 -20.77 6.06
CA PRO A 181 11.53 -20.21 4.78
C PRO A 181 10.28 -19.90 3.97
N LYS A 182 10.18 -18.68 3.47
CA LYS A 182 9.03 -18.26 2.66
C LYS A 182 9.43 -18.12 1.22
N THR A 183 8.63 -18.71 0.37
CA THR A 183 8.74 -18.53 -1.07
C THR A 183 8.12 -17.20 -1.43
N VAL A 184 8.92 -16.28 -1.95
CA VAL A 184 8.43 -15.02 -2.52
C VAL A 184 8.38 -15.19 -4.03
N SER A 185 7.19 -15.20 -4.60
CA SER A 185 7.04 -15.03 -6.04
C SER A 185 7.37 -13.59 -6.40
N TYR A 186 8.35 -13.41 -7.27
CA TYR A 186 8.80 -12.11 -7.73
C TYR A 186 7.72 -11.40 -8.53
N THR A 187 6.95 -10.59 -7.87
CA THR A 187 6.30 -9.43 -8.46
C THR A 187 6.27 -8.36 -7.39
N HIS A 188 7.29 -7.51 -7.37
CA HIS A 188 7.35 -6.23 -6.68
C HIS A 188 6.77 -6.16 -5.27
N LEU A 189 7.25 -7.02 -4.37
CA LEU A 189 7.11 -6.80 -2.94
C LEU A 189 8.49 -6.55 -2.38
N THR A 190 8.98 -5.36 -2.65
CA THR A 190 10.03 -4.78 -1.83
C THR A 190 9.32 -4.11 -0.68
N LEU A 191 9.43 -4.71 0.47
CA LEU A 191 9.00 -4.16 1.75
C LEU A 191 10.00 -3.15 2.25
#